data_212e956430da5608c9cefc5cf8faf89b
#
_entry.id   212e956430da5608c9cefc5cf8faf89b
#
_cell.length_a   1.000
_cell.length_b   1.000
_cell.length_c   1.000
_cell.angle_alpha   90.00
_cell.angle_beta   90.00
_cell.angle_gamma   90.00
#
_symmetry.space_group_name_H-M   'P 1'
#
loop_
_entity.id
_entity.type
_entity.pdbx_description
1 polymer ?
#
loop_
_entity_poly.entity_id
_entity_poly.type
_entity_poly.pdbx_seq_one_letter_code
_entity_poly.pdbx_strand_id
1 'polypeptide(L)'
;MAVVATRRDLRAAVARLPRPIGFVPTMGALHAGHRSLIRRARGENAGVVVSIFVNPRQFERSDDLAAYPRTEADDLAVCAAEGVDVVFLPPVDEVYPPGFQTTVWVGALAERLEGAARPGHFEGVTTVVAILLGLVGAERAYFGEKDAQQLRIVRRMVADLAIPTEIVACPTVREPDGLACSSRNVRLSPTGRAIAPLLHRALLVGRAKIGAGERSAETVRAAIRAVLASEPAIEVEYVSAADEATLEELEIIDRPTLLSLAARIEGVRLIDNELVVPSGT
;
A
#
# COMPACT_ATOMS: atom_id res chain seq x y z
N MET A 1 3.78 -11.47 23.02
CA MET A 1 3.32 -10.27 22.30
C MET A 1 2.78 -9.26 23.30
N ALA A 2 3.29 -8.01 23.28
CA ALA A 2 2.77 -6.90 24.08
C ALA A 2 1.86 -6.04 23.20
N VAL A 3 0.71 -5.59 23.72
CA VAL A 3 -0.17 -4.61 23.06
C VAL A 3 -0.04 -3.30 23.83
N VAL A 4 0.32 -2.23 23.13
CA VAL A 4 0.59 -0.91 23.72
C VAL A 4 -0.14 0.17 22.95
N ALA A 5 -0.67 1.18 23.66
CA ALA A 5 -1.47 2.23 23.06
C ALA A 5 -0.81 3.62 23.12
N THR A 6 0.16 3.83 24.01
CA THR A 6 0.82 5.15 24.16
C THR A 6 2.21 5.17 23.53
N ARG A 7 2.67 6.36 23.11
CA ARG A 7 4.04 6.54 22.61
C ARG A 7 5.09 6.16 23.66
N ARG A 8 4.81 6.43 24.95
CA ARG A 8 5.70 6.08 26.05
C ARG A 8 5.85 4.58 26.18
N ASP A 9 4.75 3.85 26.20
CA ASP A 9 4.76 2.39 26.38
C ASP A 9 5.33 1.69 25.16
N LEU A 10 5.09 2.23 23.92
CA LEU A 10 5.73 1.76 22.71
C LEU A 10 7.26 1.85 22.80
N ARG A 11 7.78 3.04 23.15
CA ARG A 11 9.24 3.22 23.30
C ARG A 11 9.84 2.29 24.35
N ALA A 12 9.15 2.11 25.48
CA ALA A 12 9.59 1.20 26.53
C ALA A 12 9.58 -0.28 26.09
N ALA A 13 8.58 -0.69 25.30
CA ALA A 13 8.49 -2.03 24.75
C ALA A 13 9.58 -2.28 23.69
N VAL A 14 9.72 -1.37 22.72
CA VAL A 14 10.72 -1.44 21.65
C VAL A 14 12.15 -1.48 22.19
N ALA A 15 12.46 -0.70 23.24
CA ALA A 15 13.78 -0.68 23.87
C ALA A 15 14.21 -2.04 24.46
N ARG A 16 13.26 -2.96 24.68
CA ARG A 16 13.53 -4.32 25.21
C ARG A 16 13.65 -5.37 24.12
N LEU A 17 13.34 -5.01 22.87
CA LEU A 17 13.40 -5.97 21.76
C LEU A 17 14.84 -6.22 21.32
N PRO A 18 15.16 -7.46 20.95
CA PRO A 18 16.42 -7.74 20.28
C PRO A 18 16.42 -7.07 18.88
N ARG A 19 17.58 -6.63 18.46
CA ARG A 19 17.77 -6.02 17.13
C ARG A 19 18.40 -7.02 16.15
N PRO A 20 18.18 -6.91 14.84
CA PRO A 20 17.42 -5.84 14.18
C PRO A 20 15.91 -5.96 14.41
N ILE A 21 15.21 -4.83 14.34
CA ILE A 21 13.77 -4.73 14.46
C ILE A 21 13.14 -4.53 13.08
N GLY A 22 12.15 -5.35 12.75
CA GLY A 22 11.27 -5.19 11.59
C GLY A 22 9.97 -4.52 12.00
N PHE A 23 9.51 -3.53 11.21
CA PHE A 23 8.28 -2.82 11.45
C PHE A 23 7.29 -3.00 10.29
N VAL A 24 6.03 -3.28 10.61
CA VAL A 24 4.93 -3.39 9.63
C VAL A 24 3.83 -2.41 9.98
N PRO A 25 3.79 -1.22 9.34
CA PRO A 25 2.69 -0.28 9.54
C PRO A 25 1.42 -0.76 8.82
N THR A 26 0.30 -0.80 9.55
CA THR A 26 -1.02 -1.20 9.00
C THR A 26 -2.14 -0.31 9.52
N MET A 27 -3.28 -0.39 8.85
CA MET A 27 -4.53 0.21 9.34
C MET A 27 -5.49 -0.83 9.95
N GLY A 28 -5.04 -2.06 10.20
CA GLY A 28 -5.89 -3.15 10.63
C GLY A 28 -6.63 -3.86 9.48
N ALA A 29 -7.65 -4.65 9.81
CA ALA A 29 -8.33 -5.59 8.92
C ALA A 29 -7.31 -6.46 8.17
N LEU A 30 -6.48 -7.16 8.96
CA LEU A 30 -5.32 -7.89 8.46
C LEU A 30 -5.75 -9.09 7.62
N HIS A 31 -5.22 -9.16 6.41
CA HIS A 31 -5.47 -10.22 5.43
C HIS A 31 -4.16 -10.91 5.00
N ALA A 32 -4.22 -11.88 4.09
CA ALA A 32 -3.07 -12.65 3.63
C ALA A 32 -1.88 -11.77 3.18
N GLY A 33 -2.14 -10.62 2.55
CA GLY A 33 -1.12 -9.63 2.19
C GLY A 33 -0.37 -9.10 3.41
N HIS A 34 -1.07 -8.64 4.45
CA HIS A 34 -0.43 -8.18 5.70
C HIS A 34 0.33 -9.30 6.40
N ARG A 35 -0.23 -10.52 6.44
CA ARG A 35 0.45 -11.69 7.01
C ARG A 35 1.77 -11.99 6.29
N SER A 36 1.83 -11.83 4.97
CA SER A 36 3.09 -12.02 4.22
C SER A 36 4.16 -11.00 4.61
N LEU A 37 3.79 -9.73 4.88
CA LEU A 37 4.70 -8.71 5.38
C LEU A 37 5.24 -9.08 6.77
N ILE A 38 4.36 -9.49 7.68
CA ILE A 38 4.72 -9.88 9.06
C ILE A 38 5.63 -11.10 9.05
N ARG A 39 5.33 -12.13 8.25
CA ARG A 39 6.18 -13.32 8.10
C ARG A 39 7.56 -12.99 7.58
N ARG A 40 7.63 -12.10 6.59
CA ARG A 40 8.91 -11.65 6.06
C ARG A 40 9.69 -10.86 7.11
N ALA A 41 9.03 -9.93 7.80
CA ALA A 41 9.64 -9.19 8.90
C ALA A 41 10.17 -10.14 9.99
N ARG A 42 9.39 -11.17 10.37
CA ARG A 42 9.81 -12.16 11.37
C ARG A 42 10.99 -13.00 10.90
N GLY A 43 11.06 -13.36 9.63
CA GLY A 43 12.16 -14.14 9.06
C GLY A 43 13.48 -13.38 8.94
N GLU A 44 13.42 -12.05 8.86
CA GLU A 44 14.58 -11.19 8.61
C GLU A 44 15.04 -10.38 9.85
N ASN A 45 14.29 -10.42 10.97
CA ASN A 45 14.57 -9.60 12.13
C ASN A 45 14.42 -10.38 13.45
N ALA A 46 15.15 -9.95 14.47
CA ALA A 46 15.09 -10.52 15.80
C ALA A 46 13.86 -10.03 16.59
N GLY A 47 13.43 -8.77 16.39
CA GLY A 47 12.20 -8.20 16.95
C GLY A 47 11.25 -7.76 15.85
N VAL A 48 9.92 -7.91 16.06
CA VAL A 48 8.89 -7.47 15.12
C VAL A 48 7.86 -6.60 15.81
N VAL A 49 7.62 -5.42 15.24
CA VAL A 49 6.60 -4.47 15.66
C VAL A 49 5.56 -4.30 14.56
N VAL A 50 4.29 -4.34 14.91
CA VAL A 50 3.18 -4.02 13.99
C VAL A 50 2.43 -2.82 14.55
N SER A 51 2.07 -1.84 13.74
CA SER A 51 1.09 -0.83 14.13
C SER A 51 -0.27 -1.13 13.49
N ILE A 52 -1.33 -0.89 14.25
CA ILE A 52 -2.72 -0.95 13.78
C ILE A 52 -3.33 0.42 14.06
N PHE A 53 -3.36 1.28 13.04
CA PHE A 53 -3.85 2.64 13.19
C PHE A 53 -4.61 3.10 11.94
N VAL A 54 -5.94 3.24 12.06
CA VAL A 54 -6.77 3.82 11.00
C VAL A 54 -6.51 5.32 10.97
N ASN A 55 -5.66 5.76 10.05
CA ASN A 55 -5.19 7.15 9.97
C ASN A 55 -6.27 8.07 9.37
N PRO A 56 -6.90 8.97 10.14
CA PRO A 56 -7.98 9.81 9.61
C PRO A 56 -7.48 10.79 8.54
N ARG A 57 -6.21 11.20 8.58
CA ARG A 57 -5.67 12.23 7.67
C ARG A 57 -5.43 11.74 6.23
N GLN A 58 -5.50 10.43 5.97
CA GLN A 58 -5.37 9.87 4.61
C GLN A 58 -6.71 9.56 3.95
N PHE A 59 -7.83 9.85 4.61
CA PHE A 59 -9.18 9.69 4.05
C PHE A 59 -9.71 11.05 3.60
N GLU A 60 -10.04 11.15 2.32
CA GLU A 60 -10.65 12.35 1.75
C GLU A 60 -12.12 12.48 2.19
N ARG A 61 -12.83 11.34 2.31
CA ARG A 61 -14.24 11.26 2.61
C ARG A 61 -14.46 10.64 3.98
N SER A 62 -15.31 11.28 4.77
CA SER A 62 -15.69 10.80 6.11
C SER A 62 -16.44 9.47 6.08
N ASP A 63 -17.20 9.20 5.01
CA ASP A 63 -17.92 7.94 4.82
C ASP A 63 -16.96 6.75 4.55
N ASP A 64 -15.87 6.94 3.80
CA ASP A 64 -14.86 5.88 3.61
C ASP A 64 -14.10 5.58 4.91
N LEU A 65 -13.79 6.62 5.69
CA LEU A 65 -13.21 6.46 7.04
C LEU A 65 -14.16 5.72 7.99
N ALA A 66 -15.45 6.06 7.97
CA ALA A 66 -16.46 5.42 8.81
C ALA A 66 -16.69 3.95 8.40
N ALA A 67 -16.67 3.67 7.09
CA ALA A 67 -16.85 2.33 6.53
C ALA A 67 -15.57 1.47 6.55
N TYR A 68 -14.42 2.00 6.98
CA TYR A 68 -13.20 1.22 7.04
C TYR A 68 -13.31 0.13 8.13
N PRO A 69 -13.06 -1.16 7.79
CA PRO A 69 -13.27 -2.25 8.73
C PRO A 69 -12.33 -2.14 9.94
N ARG A 70 -12.89 -2.42 11.12
CA ARG A 70 -12.18 -2.46 12.40
C ARG A 70 -12.41 -3.83 13.04
N THR A 71 -11.35 -4.64 13.03
CA THR A 71 -11.38 -6.08 13.43
C THR A 71 -10.28 -6.34 14.47
N GLU A 72 -10.23 -5.52 15.52
CA GLU A 72 -9.12 -5.49 16.48
C GLU A 72 -8.81 -6.88 17.06
N ALA A 73 -9.82 -7.62 17.51
CA ALA A 73 -9.60 -8.94 18.12
C ALA A 73 -8.98 -9.94 17.12
N ASP A 74 -9.49 -9.95 15.87
CA ASP A 74 -8.96 -10.81 14.81
C ASP A 74 -7.55 -10.39 14.40
N ASP A 75 -7.30 -9.09 14.32
CA ASP A 75 -6.00 -8.52 13.99
C ASP A 75 -4.93 -8.88 15.04
N LEU A 76 -5.29 -8.80 16.32
CA LEU A 76 -4.42 -9.23 17.42
C LEU A 76 -4.16 -10.74 17.40
N ALA A 77 -5.16 -11.54 17.06
CA ALA A 77 -5.00 -12.99 16.90
C ALA A 77 -4.05 -13.31 15.73
N VAL A 78 -4.19 -12.61 14.60
CA VAL A 78 -3.25 -12.73 13.47
C VAL A 78 -1.84 -12.34 13.87
N CYS A 79 -1.64 -11.20 14.55
CA CYS A 79 -0.32 -10.77 15.01
C CYS A 79 0.33 -11.79 15.95
N ALA A 80 -0.44 -12.36 16.89
CA ALA A 80 0.04 -13.40 17.79
C ALA A 80 0.46 -14.68 17.04
N ALA A 81 -0.36 -15.13 16.09
CA ALA A 81 -0.10 -16.31 15.28
C ALA A 81 1.15 -16.17 14.37
N GLU A 82 1.44 -14.95 13.91
CA GLU A 82 2.61 -14.65 13.07
C GLU A 82 3.86 -14.26 13.91
N GLY A 83 3.81 -14.36 15.24
CA GLY A 83 4.96 -14.18 16.13
C GLY A 83 5.40 -12.70 16.29
N VAL A 84 4.47 -11.76 16.24
CA VAL A 84 4.72 -10.34 16.51
C VAL A 84 5.08 -10.15 17.99
N ASP A 85 6.11 -9.34 18.29
CA ASP A 85 6.53 -9.07 19.64
C ASP A 85 5.76 -7.92 20.29
N VAL A 86 5.51 -6.84 19.52
CA VAL A 86 4.80 -5.64 19.97
C VAL A 86 3.76 -5.22 18.94
N VAL A 87 2.53 -5.00 19.37
CA VAL A 87 1.48 -4.34 18.58
C VAL A 87 1.24 -2.96 19.16
N PHE A 88 1.38 -1.94 18.32
CA PHE A 88 1.05 -0.55 18.64
C PHE A 88 -0.36 -0.23 18.13
N LEU A 89 -1.29 -0.01 19.05
CA LEU A 89 -2.69 0.28 18.80
C LEU A 89 -3.08 1.63 19.41
N PRO A 90 -2.61 2.75 18.83
CA PRO A 90 -2.80 4.06 19.43
C PRO A 90 -4.18 4.65 19.15
N PRO A 91 -4.76 5.42 20.09
CA PRO A 91 -5.81 6.37 19.75
C PRO A 91 -5.24 7.53 18.92
N VAL A 92 -6.13 8.28 18.27
CA VAL A 92 -5.73 9.37 17.35
C VAL A 92 -4.84 10.41 18.02
N ASP A 93 -5.14 10.77 19.25
CA ASP A 93 -4.41 11.80 20.03
C ASP A 93 -2.97 11.39 20.39
N GLU A 94 -2.68 10.10 20.39
CA GLU A 94 -1.30 9.60 20.54
C GLU A 94 -0.49 9.74 19.25
N VAL A 95 -1.12 9.78 18.10
CA VAL A 95 -0.45 10.02 16.82
C VAL A 95 -0.45 11.52 16.49
N TYR A 96 -1.57 12.16 16.70
CA TYR A 96 -1.80 13.59 16.44
C TYR A 96 -2.30 14.29 17.72
N PRO A 97 -1.39 14.69 18.63
CA PRO A 97 -1.79 15.36 19.87
C PRO A 97 -2.44 16.71 19.60
N PRO A 98 -3.22 17.24 20.55
CA PRO A 98 -3.77 18.59 20.44
C PRO A 98 -2.69 19.63 20.09
N GLY A 99 -2.98 20.46 19.09
CA GLY A 99 -2.01 21.44 18.57
C GLY A 99 -1.03 20.88 17.52
N PHE A 100 -1.21 19.66 17.03
CA PHE A 100 -0.38 19.10 15.96
C PHE A 100 -0.49 19.94 14.67
N GLN A 101 0.67 20.38 14.13
CA GLN A 101 0.75 21.27 12.97
C GLN A 101 1.69 20.78 11.86
N THR A 102 2.53 19.78 12.15
CA THR A 102 3.55 19.33 11.19
C THR A 102 2.94 18.40 10.14
N THR A 103 3.29 18.62 8.89
CA THR A 103 2.99 17.70 7.79
C THR A 103 4.26 17.36 7.01
N VAL A 104 4.30 16.18 6.42
CA VAL A 104 5.35 15.74 5.52
C VAL A 104 4.73 15.59 4.13
N TRP A 105 5.30 16.27 3.16
CA TRP A 105 4.83 16.23 1.76
C TRP A 105 5.99 15.88 0.82
N VAL A 106 5.72 15.04 -0.18
CA VAL A 106 6.72 14.51 -1.11
C VAL A 106 6.36 14.92 -2.54
N GLY A 107 6.62 16.14 -2.90
CA GLY A 107 6.63 16.70 -4.26
C GLY A 107 5.76 16.01 -5.31
N ALA A 108 6.23 16.04 -6.56
CA ALA A 108 5.50 15.56 -7.73
C ALA A 108 5.08 14.06 -7.68
N LEU A 109 5.80 13.20 -6.97
CA LEU A 109 5.40 11.80 -6.79
C LEU A 109 4.04 11.67 -6.09
N ALA A 110 3.70 12.60 -5.19
CA ALA A 110 2.46 12.59 -4.44
C ALA A 110 1.28 13.24 -5.18
N GLU A 111 1.51 13.84 -6.34
CA GLU A 111 0.48 14.55 -7.13
C GLU A 111 -0.03 13.77 -8.34
N ARG A 112 0.61 12.62 -8.67
CA ARG A 112 0.27 11.78 -9.82
C ARG A 112 -0.66 10.64 -9.42
N LEU A 113 -1.28 9.97 -10.39
CA LEU A 113 -2.05 8.73 -10.22
C LEU A 113 -3.02 8.80 -9.01
N GLU A 114 -2.76 8.01 -7.97
CA GLU A 114 -3.55 8.03 -6.72
C GLU A 114 -3.58 9.42 -6.07
N GLY A 115 -2.48 10.18 -6.13
CA GLY A 115 -2.43 11.52 -5.58
C GLY A 115 -3.27 12.52 -6.34
N ALA A 116 -3.35 12.41 -7.67
CA ALA A 116 -4.25 13.19 -8.50
C ALA A 116 -5.73 12.83 -8.24
N ALA A 117 -6.01 11.53 -8.09
CA ALA A 117 -7.35 11.01 -7.82
C ALA A 117 -7.82 11.28 -6.37
N ARG A 118 -6.90 11.49 -5.43
CA ARG A 118 -7.16 11.62 -3.99
C ARG A 118 -6.31 12.75 -3.39
N PRO A 119 -6.62 14.03 -3.61
CA PRO A 119 -5.86 15.15 -3.08
C PRO A 119 -5.67 15.07 -1.55
N GLY A 120 -4.44 15.32 -1.06
CA GLY A 120 -4.08 15.25 0.37
C GLY A 120 -3.85 13.84 0.93
N HIS A 121 -4.20 12.78 0.19
CA HIS A 121 -4.01 11.39 0.66
C HIS A 121 -2.58 11.09 1.08
N PHE A 122 -1.62 11.37 0.20
CA PHE A 122 -0.22 11.06 0.48
C PHE A 122 0.41 11.96 1.54
N GLU A 123 -0.06 13.19 1.72
CA GLU A 123 0.33 14.03 2.87
C GLU A 123 -0.04 13.34 4.20
N GLY A 124 -1.24 12.76 4.26
CA GLY A 124 -1.66 11.95 5.40
C GLY A 124 -0.79 10.71 5.60
N VAL A 125 -0.48 9.99 4.51
CA VAL A 125 0.34 8.76 4.55
C VAL A 125 1.78 9.08 4.98
N THR A 126 2.45 10.04 4.36
CA THR A 126 3.84 10.38 4.67
C THR A 126 3.99 10.92 6.08
N THR A 127 3.02 11.72 6.53
CA THR A 127 3.02 12.25 7.89
C THR A 127 2.91 11.13 8.92
N VAL A 128 1.95 10.21 8.79
CA VAL A 128 1.80 9.10 9.75
C VAL A 128 2.99 8.15 9.70
N VAL A 129 3.49 7.81 8.51
CA VAL A 129 4.64 6.91 8.36
C VAL A 129 5.89 7.52 8.98
N ALA A 130 6.16 8.82 8.76
CA ALA A 130 7.29 9.50 9.38
C ALA A 130 7.21 9.47 10.92
N ILE A 131 6.01 9.72 11.48
CA ILE A 131 5.78 9.62 12.94
C ILE A 131 6.06 8.20 13.42
N LEU A 132 5.49 7.19 12.77
CA LEU A 132 5.62 5.80 13.19
C LEU A 132 7.06 5.29 13.08
N LEU A 133 7.77 5.62 12.00
CA LEU A 133 9.20 5.29 11.85
C LEU A 133 10.04 5.93 12.96
N GLY A 134 9.79 7.20 13.27
CA GLY A 134 10.47 7.89 14.37
C GLY A 134 10.15 7.35 15.78
N LEU A 135 8.95 6.79 15.99
CA LEU A 135 8.56 6.19 17.26
C LEU A 135 9.16 4.79 17.45
N VAL A 136 9.17 3.98 16.40
CA VAL A 136 9.67 2.58 16.45
C VAL A 136 11.19 2.52 16.31
N GLY A 137 11.79 3.33 15.45
CA GLY A 137 13.23 3.31 15.20
C GLY A 137 13.72 1.95 14.73
N ALA A 138 12.95 1.31 13.83
CA ALA A 138 13.26 0.00 13.26
C ALA A 138 14.35 0.11 12.19
N GLU A 139 15.16 -0.94 12.05
CA GLU A 139 16.14 -1.05 10.97
C GLU A 139 15.46 -1.30 9.62
N ARG A 140 14.35 -2.01 9.61
CA ARG A 140 13.58 -2.31 8.38
C ARG A 140 12.10 -2.05 8.59
N ALA A 141 11.45 -1.49 7.55
CA ALA A 141 10.00 -1.36 7.50
C ALA A 141 9.45 -1.98 6.20
N TYR A 142 8.38 -2.75 6.31
CA TYR A 142 7.87 -3.62 5.25
C TYR A 142 6.61 -3.05 4.65
N PHE A 143 6.60 -2.86 3.32
CA PHE A 143 5.48 -2.31 2.56
C PHE A 143 5.15 -3.19 1.36
N GLY A 144 3.87 -3.35 1.06
CA GLY A 144 3.40 -4.13 -0.08
C GLY A 144 3.54 -3.38 -1.41
N GLU A 145 3.98 -4.07 -2.45
CA GLU A 145 4.04 -3.56 -3.83
C GLU A 145 2.65 -3.31 -4.43
N LYS A 146 1.58 -3.85 -3.82
CA LYS A 146 0.21 -3.52 -4.20
C LYS A 146 -0.05 -2.02 -4.17
N ASP A 147 0.47 -1.30 -3.18
CA ASP A 147 0.37 0.14 -3.06
C ASP A 147 1.65 0.79 -3.64
N ALA A 148 1.90 0.53 -4.93
CA ALA A 148 3.16 0.80 -5.60
C ALA A 148 3.60 2.27 -5.55
N GLN A 149 2.67 3.22 -5.70
CA GLN A 149 2.98 4.64 -5.55
C GLN A 149 3.32 4.99 -4.11
N GLN A 150 2.57 4.48 -3.13
CA GLN A 150 2.88 4.67 -1.70
C GLN A 150 4.29 4.19 -1.37
N LEU A 151 4.67 3.02 -1.85
CA LEU A 151 6.02 2.46 -1.63
C LEU A 151 7.12 3.42 -2.14
N ARG A 152 6.95 4.01 -3.33
CA ARG A 152 7.91 4.95 -3.91
C ARG A 152 7.98 6.25 -3.14
N ILE A 153 6.82 6.78 -2.75
CA ILE A 153 6.71 7.99 -1.93
C ILE A 153 7.38 7.80 -0.56
N VAL A 154 7.14 6.66 0.10
CA VAL A 154 7.75 6.35 1.40
C VAL A 154 9.27 6.19 1.25
N ARG A 155 9.76 5.52 0.22
CA ARG A 155 11.20 5.43 -0.06
C ARG A 155 11.82 6.80 -0.28
N ARG A 156 11.17 7.66 -1.05
CA ARG A 156 11.63 9.03 -1.31
C ARG A 156 11.68 9.84 -0.01
N MET A 157 10.63 9.81 0.78
CA MET A 157 10.56 10.46 2.09
C MET A 157 11.69 10.01 3.03
N VAL A 158 11.92 8.71 3.12
CA VAL A 158 12.96 8.13 3.98
C VAL A 158 14.35 8.58 3.54
N ALA A 159 14.60 8.60 2.23
CA ALA A 159 15.86 9.08 1.68
C ALA A 159 16.08 10.58 1.93
N ASP A 160 15.06 11.41 1.65
CA ASP A 160 15.17 12.87 1.79
C ASP A 160 15.30 13.33 3.24
N LEU A 161 14.63 12.64 4.16
CA LEU A 161 14.69 12.96 5.58
C LEU A 161 15.83 12.23 6.32
N ALA A 162 16.66 11.47 5.59
CA ALA A 162 17.76 10.67 6.15
C ALA A 162 17.31 9.76 7.32
N ILE A 163 16.09 9.19 7.22
CA ILE A 163 15.59 8.27 8.24
C ILE A 163 16.36 6.95 8.14
N PRO A 164 16.97 6.47 9.23
CA PRO A 164 17.85 5.29 9.19
C PRO A 164 17.04 3.97 9.18
N THR A 165 16.05 3.85 8.29
CA THR A 165 15.19 2.68 8.15
C THR A 165 15.20 2.23 6.68
N GLU A 166 15.58 0.98 6.42
CA GLU A 166 15.45 0.37 5.10
C GLU A 166 13.98 0.09 4.78
N ILE A 167 13.50 0.54 3.61
CA ILE A 167 12.14 0.25 3.14
C ILE A 167 12.16 -1.00 2.25
N VAL A 168 11.66 -2.09 2.80
CA VAL A 168 11.60 -3.40 2.16
C VAL A 168 10.29 -3.53 1.38
N ALA A 169 10.40 -3.71 0.07
CA ALA A 169 9.26 -4.02 -0.79
C ALA A 169 8.88 -5.50 -0.68
N CYS A 170 7.59 -5.78 -0.54
CA CYS A 170 7.06 -7.14 -0.49
C CYS A 170 6.08 -7.37 -1.65
N PRO A 171 6.19 -8.50 -2.38
CA PRO A 171 5.34 -8.79 -3.51
C PRO A 171 3.85 -8.73 -3.19
N THR A 172 3.05 -8.33 -4.16
CA THR A 172 1.59 -8.34 -4.06
C THR A 172 1.09 -9.77 -3.87
N VAL A 173 0.41 -10.02 -2.77
CA VAL A 173 -0.29 -11.30 -2.53
C VAL A 173 -1.64 -11.25 -3.23
N ARG A 174 -1.95 -12.32 -3.97
CA ARG A 174 -3.19 -12.44 -4.72
C ARG A 174 -4.00 -13.65 -4.25
N GLU A 175 -5.30 -13.54 -4.38
CA GLU A 175 -6.24 -14.65 -4.27
C GLU A 175 -5.99 -15.67 -5.41
N PRO A 176 -6.48 -16.92 -5.31
CA PRO A 176 -6.26 -17.93 -6.37
C PRO A 176 -6.75 -17.53 -7.77
N ASP A 177 -7.72 -16.63 -7.87
CA ASP A 177 -8.26 -16.08 -9.12
C ASP A 177 -7.50 -14.86 -9.67
N GLY A 178 -6.45 -14.42 -8.94
CA GLY A 178 -5.59 -13.31 -9.31
C GLY A 178 -5.94 -11.96 -8.67
N LEU A 179 -7.07 -11.82 -7.99
CA LEU A 179 -7.42 -10.57 -7.30
C LEU A 179 -6.38 -10.22 -6.23
N ALA A 180 -5.85 -9.01 -6.24
CA ALA A 180 -4.95 -8.54 -5.20
C ALA A 180 -5.66 -8.51 -3.83
N CYS A 181 -5.03 -9.07 -2.79
CA CYS A 181 -5.58 -9.05 -1.44
C CYS A 181 -5.71 -7.60 -0.94
N SER A 182 -6.90 -7.25 -0.45
CA SER A 182 -7.21 -5.91 0.08
C SER A 182 -8.28 -6.01 1.16
N SER A 183 -8.16 -5.18 2.21
CA SER A 183 -9.21 -5.03 3.23
C SER A 183 -10.54 -4.55 2.64
N ARG A 184 -10.53 -3.94 1.45
CA ARG A 184 -11.75 -3.52 0.76
C ARG A 184 -12.48 -4.66 0.05
N ASN A 185 -11.85 -5.80 -0.19
CA ASN A 185 -12.47 -6.93 -0.91
C ASN A 185 -13.70 -7.48 -0.17
N VAL A 186 -13.75 -7.39 1.16
CA VAL A 186 -14.89 -7.83 1.97
C VAL A 186 -16.16 -6.99 1.76
N ARG A 187 -16.03 -5.81 1.12
CA ARG A 187 -17.14 -4.90 0.80
C ARG A 187 -17.82 -5.21 -0.52
N LEU A 188 -17.22 -6.07 -1.34
CA LEU A 188 -17.80 -6.50 -2.61
C LEU A 188 -18.94 -7.49 -2.38
N SER A 189 -20.03 -7.35 -3.14
CA SER A 189 -21.03 -8.40 -3.25
C SER A 189 -20.44 -9.66 -3.90
N PRO A 190 -21.12 -10.81 -3.83
CA PRO A 190 -20.68 -11.99 -4.57
C PRO A 190 -20.48 -11.72 -6.08
N THR A 191 -21.32 -10.90 -6.70
CA THR A 191 -21.22 -10.49 -8.10
C THR A 191 -19.99 -9.62 -8.33
N GLY A 192 -19.82 -8.56 -7.55
CA GLY A 192 -18.65 -7.69 -7.64
C GLY A 192 -17.33 -8.44 -7.39
N ARG A 193 -17.35 -9.39 -6.42
CA ARG A 193 -16.18 -10.25 -6.15
C ARG A 193 -15.80 -11.14 -7.32
N ALA A 194 -16.79 -11.69 -8.05
CA ALA A 194 -16.54 -12.51 -9.24
C ALA A 194 -15.95 -11.70 -10.41
N ILE A 195 -16.28 -10.42 -10.50
CA ILE A 195 -15.80 -9.50 -11.54
C ILE A 195 -14.39 -8.96 -11.24
N ALA A 196 -14.09 -8.70 -9.97
CA ALA A 196 -12.87 -7.99 -9.53
C ALA A 196 -11.55 -8.59 -10.07
N PRO A 197 -11.38 -9.91 -10.29
CA PRO A 197 -10.17 -10.47 -10.90
C PRO A 197 -9.87 -9.96 -12.32
N LEU A 198 -10.86 -9.35 -13.01
CA LEU A 198 -10.66 -8.76 -14.32
C LEU A 198 -9.65 -7.61 -14.29
N LEU A 199 -9.50 -6.91 -13.15
CA LEU A 199 -8.51 -5.84 -12.98
C LEU A 199 -7.09 -6.38 -13.23
N HIS A 200 -6.71 -7.46 -12.58
CA HIS A 200 -5.40 -8.09 -12.79
C HIS A 200 -5.25 -8.67 -14.20
N ARG A 201 -6.29 -9.33 -14.73
CA ARG A 201 -6.27 -9.85 -16.10
C ARG A 201 -5.99 -8.75 -17.13
N ALA A 202 -6.58 -7.58 -16.96
CA ALA A 202 -6.35 -6.43 -17.82
C ALA A 202 -4.86 -5.99 -17.80
N LEU A 203 -4.25 -5.92 -16.63
CA LEU A 203 -2.81 -5.60 -16.49
C LEU A 203 -1.93 -6.67 -17.16
N LEU A 204 -2.28 -7.96 -17.03
CA LEU A 204 -1.56 -9.05 -17.70
C LEU A 204 -1.62 -8.94 -19.22
N VAL A 205 -2.74 -8.47 -19.79
CA VAL A 205 -2.83 -8.18 -21.24
C VAL A 205 -1.86 -7.05 -21.62
N GLY A 206 -1.78 -5.98 -20.84
CA GLY A 206 -0.81 -4.91 -21.06
C GLY A 206 0.65 -5.43 -20.99
N ARG A 207 0.95 -6.22 -19.95
CA ARG A 207 2.27 -6.86 -19.80
C ARG A 207 2.61 -7.77 -21.00
N ALA A 208 1.66 -8.57 -21.46
CA ALA A 208 1.87 -9.46 -22.61
C ALA A 208 2.15 -8.68 -23.90
N LYS A 209 1.49 -7.54 -24.13
CA LYS A 209 1.77 -6.67 -25.29
C LYS A 209 3.20 -6.13 -25.26
N ILE A 210 3.65 -5.62 -24.12
CA ILE A 210 5.04 -5.16 -23.95
C ILE A 210 6.03 -6.31 -24.19
N GLY A 211 5.75 -7.49 -23.65
CA GLY A 211 6.55 -8.70 -23.87
C GLY A 211 6.59 -9.14 -25.34
N ALA A 212 5.54 -8.87 -26.11
CA ALA A 212 5.48 -9.12 -27.55
C ALA A 212 6.14 -8.02 -28.41
N GLY A 213 6.75 -7.03 -27.79
CA GLY A 213 7.48 -5.96 -28.47
C GLY A 213 6.71 -4.66 -28.69
N GLU A 214 5.47 -4.54 -28.17
CA GLU A 214 4.76 -3.25 -28.22
C GLU A 214 5.49 -2.20 -27.35
N ARG A 215 5.69 -1.02 -27.90
CA ARG A 215 6.37 0.08 -27.22
C ARG A 215 5.52 1.36 -27.11
N SER A 216 4.38 1.44 -27.78
CA SER A 216 3.42 2.52 -27.62
C SER A 216 2.69 2.36 -26.28
N ALA A 217 2.92 3.28 -25.35
CA ALA A 217 2.24 3.27 -24.06
C ALA A 217 0.72 3.44 -24.22
N GLU A 218 0.28 4.25 -25.21
CA GLU A 218 -1.16 4.41 -25.47
C GLU A 218 -1.79 3.11 -26.03
N THR A 219 -1.11 2.36 -26.89
CA THR A 219 -1.58 1.07 -27.36
C THR A 219 -1.75 0.08 -26.20
N VAL A 220 -0.80 0.11 -25.24
CA VAL A 220 -0.87 -0.75 -24.04
C VAL A 220 -2.02 -0.32 -23.14
N ARG A 221 -2.16 0.99 -22.85
CA ARG A 221 -3.30 1.53 -22.06
C ARG A 221 -4.64 1.21 -22.69
N ALA A 222 -4.76 1.38 -24.02
CA ALA A 222 -5.99 1.07 -24.77
C ALA A 222 -6.36 -0.41 -24.64
N ALA A 223 -5.38 -1.33 -24.70
CA ALA A 223 -5.63 -2.76 -24.56
C ALA A 223 -6.12 -3.11 -23.14
N ILE A 224 -5.53 -2.48 -22.09
CA ILE A 224 -6.00 -2.66 -20.71
C ILE A 224 -7.44 -2.15 -20.56
N ARG A 225 -7.73 -0.95 -21.06
CA ARG A 225 -9.09 -0.35 -21.03
C ARG A 225 -10.11 -1.22 -21.76
N ALA A 226 -9.75 -1.82 -22.91
CA ALA A 226 -10.63 -2.68 -23.68
C ALA A 226 -11.06 -3.93 -22.89
N VAL A 227 -10.15 -4.53 -22.12
CA VAL A 227 -10.47 -5.63 -21.22
C VAL A 227 -11.44 -5.19 -20.13
N LEU A 228 -11.20 -4.06 -19.49
CA LEU A 228 -12.07 -3.55 -18.42
C LEU A 228 -13.45 -3.16 -18.94
N ALA A 229 -13.52 -2.57 -20.14
CA ALA A 229 -14.77 -2.17 -20.79
C ALA A 229 -15.66 -3.35 -21.22
N SER A 230 -15.14 -4.59 -21.22
CA SER A 230 -15.97 -5.78 -21.45
C SER A 230 -16.95 -6.08 -20.32
N GLU A 231 -16.75 -5.43 -19.16
CA GLU A 231 -17.60 -5.57 -17.97
C GLU A 231 -18.15 -4.19 -17.55
N PRO A 232 -19.42 -3.88 -17.87
CA PRO A 232 -20.00 -2.56 -17.59
C PRO A 232 -20.07 -2.18 -16.10
N ALA A 233 -19.98 -3.15 -15.20
CA ALA A 233 -19.98 -2.92 -13.76
C ALA A 233 -18.63 -2.36 -13.25
N ILE A 234 -17.60 -2.27 -14.11
CA ILE A 234 -16.30 -1.70 -13.78
C ILE A 234 -16.25 -0.24 -14.24
N GLU A 235 -16.26 0.67 -13.28
CA GLU A 235 -16.07 2.10 -13.51
C GLU A 235 -14.58 2.43 -13.42
N VAL A 236 -13.91 2.59 -14.56
CA VAL A 236 -12.46 2.86 -14.62
C VAL A 236 -12.19 4.32 -14.27
N GLU A 237 -11.38 4.57 -13.23
CA GLU A 237 -10.93 5.93 -12.88
C GLU A 237 -9.69 6.33 -13.68
N TYR A 238 -8.67 5.44 -13.73
CA TYR A 238 -7.52 5.62 -14.59
C TYR A 238 -6.89 4.29 -15.00
N VAL A 239 -6.15 4.31 -16.10
CA VAL A 239 -5.19 3.30 -16.54
C VAL A 239 -3.91 4.04 -16.93
N SER A 240 -2.81 3.64 -16.35
CA SER A 240 -1.50 4.28 -16.49
C SER A 240 -0.45 3.30 -17.00
N ALA A 241 0.51 3.82 -17.78
CA ALA A 241 1.78 3.20 -18.10
C ALA A 241 2.87 4.26 -17.85
N ALA A 242 3.42 4.25 -16.65
CA ALA A 242 4.30 5.29 -16.15
C ALA A 242 5.73 4.77 -15.92
N ASP A 243 6.69 5.68 -15.99
CA ASP A 243 8.06 5.42 -15.54
C ASP A 243 8.06 4.90 -14.09
N GLU A 244 8.79 3.82 -13.85
CA GLU A 244 8.78 3.15 -12.53
C GLU A 244 9.28 4.06 -11.40
N ALA A 245 10.27 4.91 -11.67
CA ALA A 245 10.90 5.74 -10.65
C ALA A 245 10.19 7.09 -10.44
N THR A 246 9.76 7.74 -11.53
CA THR A 246 9.20 9.10 -11.49
C THR A 246 7.68 9.14 -11.51
N LEU A 247 7.03 8.03 -11.89
CA LEU A 247 5.58 7.91 -12.12
C LEU A 247 5.07 8.88 -13.19
N GLU A 248 5.95 9.37 -14.08
CA GLU A 248 5.55 10.15 -15.25
C GLU A 248 4.97 9.21 -16.31
N GLU A 249 3.83 9.63 -16.88
CA GLU A 249 3.23 8.87 -17.99
C GLU A 249 4.20 8.79 -19.17
N LEU A 250 4.37 7.58 -19.69
CA LEU A 250 5.21 7.35 -20.85
C LEU A 250 4.40 7.45 -22.14
N GLU A 251 5.05 7.91 -23.20
CA GLU A 251 4.60 7.79 -24.58
C GLU A 251 5.20 6.51 -25.20
N ILE A 252 6.47 6.25 -24.92
CA ILE A 252 7.23 5.10 -25.39
C ILE A 252 7.73 4.29 -24.20
N ILE A 253 7.50 2.98 -24.22
CA ILE A 253 7.92 2.03 -23.19
C ILE A 253 9.33 1.51 -23.55
N ASP A 254 10.34 2.25 -23.12
CA ASP A 254 11.77 1.98 -23.34
C ASP A 254 12.54 1.68 -22.04
N ARG A 255 11.86 1.67 -20.90
CA ARG A 255 12.43 1.51 -19.55
C ARG A 255 11.45 0.78 -18.62
N PRO A 256 11.88 0.42 -17.37
CA PRO A 256 10.98 -0.17 -16.39
C PRO A 256 9.70 0.65 -16.22
N THR A 257 8.56 0.02 -16.46
CA THR A 257 7.26 0.67 -16.57
C THR A 257 6.30 0.08 -15.55
N LEU A 258 5.70 0.95 -14.75
CA LEU A 258 4.60 0.58 -13.86
C LEU A 258 3.28 0.71 -14.63
N LEU A 259 2.68 -0.42 -14.95
CA LEU A 259 1.28 -0.48 -15.36
C LEU A 259 0.42 -0.41 -14.11
N SER A 260 -0.49 0.53 -14.01
CA SER A 260 -1.38 0.66 -12.86
C SER A 260 -2.79 1.08 -13.26
N LEU A 261 -3.76 0.74 -12.44
CA LEU A 261 -5.15 1.13 -12.63
C LEU A 261 -5.86 1.36 -11.30
N ALA A 262 -6.88 2.19 -11.36
CA ALA A 262 -7.91 2.29 -10.33
C ALA A 262 -9.29 2.18 -10.97
N ALA A 263 -10.17 1.44 -10.30
CA ALA A 263 -11.55 1.27 -10.76
C ALA A 263 -12.49 1.12 -9.56
N ARG A 264 -13.79 1.39 -9.80
CA ARG A 264 -14.86 1.10 -8.85
C ARG A 264 -15.68 -0.08 -9.36
N ILE A 265 -16.03 -0.95 -8.43
CA ILE A 265 -16.97 -2.06 -8.64
C ILE A 265 -18.02 -1.92 -7.53
N GLU A 266 -19.27 -1.66 -7.89
CA GLU A 266 -20.35 -1.44 -6.92
C GLU A 266 -20.01 -0.35 -5.87
N GLY A 267 -19.31 0.71 -6.31
CA GLY A 267 -18.85 1.80 -5.43
C GLY A 267 -17.60 1.46 -4.60
N VAL A 268 -17.13 0.21 -4.58
CA VAL A 268 -15.89 -0.18 -3.91
C VAL A 268 -14.70 0.14 -4.79
N ARG A 269 -13.84 1.04 -4.35
CA ARG A 269 -12.63 1.43 -5.08
C ARG A 269 -11.51 0.41 -4.87
N LEU A 270 -10.99 -0.12 -5.97
CA LEU A 270 -9.89 -1.07 -6.02
C LEU A 270 -8.75 -0.53 -6.88
N ILE A 271 -7.53 -0.88 -6.52
CA ILE A 271 -6.32 -0.57 -7.27
C ILE A 271 -5.52 -1.84 -7.51
N ASP A 272 -4.80 -1.88 -8.62
CA ASP A 272 -3.84 -2.95 -8.92
C ASP A 272 -2.72 -2.42 -9.82
N ASN A 273 -1.60 -3.14 -9.85
CA ASN A 273 -0.46 -2.76 -10.68
C ASN A 273 0.39 -3.97 -11.08
N GLU A 274 1.18 -3.79 -12.15
CA GLU A 274 2.22 -4.70 -12.62
C GLU A 274 3.47 -3.90 -13.02
N LEU A 275 4.62 -4.28 -12.51
CA LEU A 275 5.91 -3.74 -12.98
C LEU A 275 6.40 -4.58 -14.16
N VAL A 276 6.72 -3.91 -15.26
CA VAL A 276 7.19 -4.56 -16.48
C VAL A 276 8.53 -3.96 -16.90
N VAL A 277 9.51 -4.83 -17.14
CA VAL A 277 10.79 -4.44 -17.74
C VAL A 277 10.75 -4.89 -19.20
N PRO A 278 10.79 -3.95 -20.17
CA PRO A 278 10.77 -4.32 -21.58
C PRO A 278 12.05 -5.08 -21.98
N SER A 279 11.92 -6.06 -22.84
CA SER A 279 13.08 -6.83 -23.34
C SER A 279 13.96 -5.94 -24.22
N GLY A 280 15.28 -5.91 -23.99
CA GLY A 280 16.25 -5.19 -24.82
C GLY A 280 16.63 -3.79 -24.34
N THR A 281 16.39 -3.49 -23.05
CA THR A 281 16.96 -2.32 -22.36
C THR A 281 18.22 -2.68 -21.58
#